data_ce0d8f648e6dfa39ff0c4f46475e8166
#
_entry.id   ce0d8f648e6dfa39ff0c4f46475e8166
#
_cell.length_a   1.000
_cell.length_b   1.000
_cell.length_c   1.000
_cell.angle_alpha   90.00
_cell.angle_beta   90.00
_cell.angle_gamma   90.00
#
_symmetry.space_group_name_H-M   'P 1'
#
loop_
_entity.id
_entity.type
_entity.pdbx_description
1 polymer ?
#
loop_
_entity_poly.entity_id
_entity_poly.type
_entity_poly.pdbx_seq_one_letter_code
_entity_poly.pdbx_strand_id
1 'polypeptide(L)'
;MKKPLLAALLTLFALYSGVACATASVGKPAPDFTLTDLNGNAVKLLDFKGKHVVLEWHNPNCPFVAKHYDSGNMPALQSKYDAKDTVWLTINSTHPSYSDFVSGEKLKNYLAEKNASPDAYLIDAEGKVGAEYAAKTTPHMYVINPAGMLVYAGAIDDKRSTNVADIKTAKNYLVAAVDESKAGKPVSTPTTTPYGCSVKYK
;
A
#
# COMPACT_ATOMS: atom_id res chain seq x y z
N MET A 1 68.49 -17.22 -25.57
CA MET A 1 67.24 -17.87 -25.09
C MET A 1 66.33 -16.79 -24.54
N LYS A 2 65.30 -16.35 -25.31
CA LYS A 2 64.39 -15.29 -24.93
C LYS A 2 63.09 -15.93 -24.40
N LYS A 3 62.73 -15.64 -23.15
CA LYS A 3 61.45 -16.09 -22.54
C LYS A 3 60.33 -15.14 -22.96
N PRO A 4 59.14 -15.61 -23.37
CA PRO A 4 58.02 -14.75 -23.60
C PRO A 4 57.27 -14.41 -22.27
N LEU A 5 57.02 -13.14 -22.06
CA LEU A 5 56.11 -12.65 -21.01
C LEU A 5 54.66 -12.91 -21.46
N LEU A 6 53.95 -13.74 -20.66
CA LEU A 6 52.52 -13.97 -20.83
C LEU A 6 51.77 -12.83 -20.09
N ALA A 7 51.16 -11.93 -20.79
CA ALA A 7 50.29 -10.90 -20.23
C ALA A 7 48.91 -11.51 -20.01
N ALA A 8 48.54 -11.70 -18.73
CA ALA A 8 47.18 -12.12 -18.36
C ALA A 8 46.24 -10.91 -18.40
N LEU A 9 45.32 -10.87 -19.39
CA LEU A 9 44.25 -9.93 -19.48
C LEU A 9 43.13 -10.33 -18.48
N LEU A 10 43.04 -9.67 -17.32
CA LEU A 10 41.86 -9.78 -16.41
C LEU A 10 40.71 -8.97 -16.99
N THR A 11 39.76 -9.65 -17.62
CA THR A 11 38.47 -9.05 -17.98
C THR A 11 37.59 -8.90 -16.74
N LEU A 12 37.42 -7.67 -16.28
CA LEU A 12 36.51 -7.32 -15.20
C LEU A 12 35.07 -7.40 -15.73
N PHE A 13 34.35 -8.48 -15.41
CA PHE A 13 32.92 -8.58 -15.69
C PHE A 13 32.17 -7.72 -14.66
N ALA A 14 31.75 -6.52 -15.03
CA ALA A 14 30.83 -5.71 -14.26
C ALA A 14 29.45 -6.38 -14.30
N LEU A 15 29.05 -7.02 -13.19
CA LEU A 15 27.70 -7.49 -12.99
C LEU A 15 26.77 -6.29 -12.86
N TYR A 16 26.15 -5.88 -13.96
CA TYR A 16 24.99 -4.98 -13.93
C TYR A 16 23.82 -5.77 -13.33
N SER A 17 23.62 -5.65 -12.02
CA SER A 17 22.37 -6.06 -11.38
C SER A 17 21.26 -5.12 -11.83
N GLY A 18 20.60 -5.45 -12.92
CA GLY A 18 19.36 -4.80 -13.31
C GLY A 18 18.34 -4.99 -12.19
N VAL A 19 17.90 -3.91 -11.55
CA VAL A 19 16.77 -3.94 -10.62
C VAL A 19 15.53 -4.23 -11.45
N ALA A 20 15.15 -5.50 -11.54
CA ALA A 20 13.86 -5.88 -12.08
C ALA A 20 12.81 -5.29 -11.12
N CYS A 21 11.96 -4.39 -11.64
CA CYS A 21 10.82 -3.86 -10.90
C CYS A 21 9.86 -5.06 -10.67
N ALA A 22 9.93 -5.65 -9.47
CA ALA A 22 9.13 -6.82 -9.15
C ALA A 22 7.72 -6.36 -8.79
N THR A 23 6.73 -6.83 -9.55
CA THR A 23 5.32 -6.62 -9.18
C THR A 23 5.03 -7.27 -7.83
N ALA A 24 4.34 -6.55 -6.95
CA ALA A 24 3.96 -7.04 -5.63
C ALA A 24 3.20 -8.37 -5.72
N SER A 25 3.62 -9.34 -4.94
CA SER A 25 3.00 -10.67 -4.89
C SER A 25 3.01 -11.19 -3.46
N VAL A 26 1.88 -11.72 -3.02
CA VAL A 26 1.76 -12.31 -1.68
C VAL A 26 2.76 -13.46 -1.52
N GLY A 27 3.41 -13.50 -0.36
CA GLY A 27 4.49 -14.45 -0.04
C GLY A 27 5.87 -14.02 -0.55
N LYS A 28 6.01 -12.82 -1.13
CA LYS A 28 7.28 -12.24 -1.59
C LYS A 28 7.58 -10.96 -0.80
N PRO A 29 8.84 -10.48 -0.79
CA PRO A 29 9.15 -9.15 -0.29
C PRO A 29 8.28 -8.09 -0.96
N ALA A 30 7.71 -7.19 -0.17
CA ALA A 30 6.96 -6.06 -0.69
C ALA A 30 7.91 -5.13 -1.47
N PRO A 31 7.53 -4.63 -2.66
CA PRO A 31 8.32 -3.64 -3.38
C PRO A 31 8.56 -2.40 -2.51
N ASP A 32 9.82 -1.96 -2.43
CA ASP A 32 10.14 -0.74 -1.68
C ASP A 32 9.75 0.50 -2.48
N PHE A 33 9.37 1.54 -1.76
CA PHE A 33 9.06 2.83 -2.37
C PHE A 33 9.46 4.00 -1.47
N THR A 34 9.57 5.17 -2.08
CA THR A 34 9.63 6.46 -1.40
C THR A 34 8.58 7.36 -2.03
N LEU A 35 7.65 7.85 -1.22
CA LEU A 35 6.61 8.81 -1.61
C LEU A 35 6.65 10.03 -0.68
N THR A 36 5.98 11.11 -1.09
CA THR A 36 5.88 12.32 -0.30
C THR A 36 4.54 12.36 0.43
N ASP A 37 4.55 12.71 1.71
CA ASP A 37 3.34 12.91 2.51
C ASP A 37 2.70 14.31 2.25
N LEU A 38 1.55 14.57 2.88
CA LEU A 38 0.84 15.85 2.75
C LEU A 38 1.58 17.06 3.38
N ASN A 39 2.65 16.82 4.12
CA ASN A 39 3.49 17.85 4.73
C ASN A 39 4.79 18.07 3.97
N GLY A 40 5.02 17.33 2.87
CA GLY A 40 6.22 17.41 2.05
C GLY A 40 7.36 16.54 2.53
N ASN A 41 7.15 15.67 3.53
CA ASN A 41 8.18 14.76 4.01
C ASN A 41 8.27 13.52 3.13
N ALA A 42 9.50 13.06 2.87
CA ALA A 42 9.72 11.78 2.22
C ALA A 42 9.46 10.63 3.21
N VAL A 43 8.63 9.68 2.81
CA VAL A 43 8.29 8.48 3.57
C VAL A 43 8.74 7.25 2.76
N LYS A 44 9.59 6.42 3.37
CA LYS A 44 10.11 5.19 2.77
C LYS A 44 9.50 3.98 3.44
N LEU A 45 9.06 3.00 2.65
CA LEU A 45 8.53 1.75 3.21
C LEU A 45 9.56 1.04 4.10
N LEU A 46 10.82 1.03 3.71
CA LEU A 46 11.91 0.40 4.47
C LEU A 46 12.14 0.99 5.87
N ASP A 47 11.73 2.24 6.13
CA ASP A 47 11.85 2.87 7.46
C ASP A 47 10.94 2.20 8.50
N PHE A 48 9.96 1.41 8.06
CA PHE A 48 9.03 0.67 8.91
C PHE A 48 9.39 -0.81 9.10
N LYS A 49 10.60 -1.21 8.71
CA LYS A 49 11.07 -2.59 8.94
C LYS A 49 10.99 -2.96 10.42
N GLY A 50 10.48 -4.14 10.72
CA GLY A 50 10.22 -4.58 12.10
C GLY A 50 8.81 -4.26 12.60
N LYS A 51 8.00 -3.55 11.81
CA LYS A 51 6.58 -3.28 12.08
C LYS A 51 5.69 -3.96 11.06
N HIS A 52 4.43 -4.15 11.40
CA HIS A 52 3.39 -4.41 10.41
C HIS A 52 3.10 -3.13 9.64
N VAL A 53 2.85 -3.22 8.33
CA VAL A 53 2.42 -2.07 7.54
C VAL A 53 1.13 -2.42 6.80
N VAL A 54 0.12 -1.57 6.95
CA VAL A 54 -1.09 -1.60 6.14
C VAL A 54 -0.94 -0.54 5.06
N LEU A 55 -1.10 -0.93 3.78
CA LEU A 55 -1.23 0.02 2.69
C LEU A 55 -2.69 0.06 2.24
N GLU A 56 -3.22 1.25 2.10
CA GLU A 56 -4.58 1.50 1.63
C GLU A 56 -4.54 2.36 0.37
N TRP A 57 -4.91 1.82 -0.80
CA TRP A 57 -5.16 2.66 -1.97
C TRP A 57 -6.49 3.37 -1.82
N HIS A 58 -6.45 4.70 -1.94
CA HIS A 58 -7.54 5.58 -1.57
C HIS A 58 -7.79 6.67 -2.64
N ASN A 59 -9.07 7.00 -2.84
CA ASN A 59 -9.50 8.24 -3.51
C ASN A 59 -10.74 8.76 -2.76
N PRO A 60 -10.72 10.00 -2.23
CA PRO A 60 -11.83 10.54 -1.44
C PRO A 60 -13.14 10.65 -2.23
N ASN A 61 -13.08 10.75 -3.56
CA ASN A 61 -14.25 10.84 -4.44
C ASN A 61 -14.82 9.47 -4.84
N CYS A 62 -14.26 8.37 -4.34
CA CYS A 62 -14.76 7.03 -4.62
C CYS A 62 -15.90 6.66 -3.65
N PRO A 63 -17.12 6.32 -4.11
CA PRO A 63 -18.24 5.97 -3.23
C PRO A 63 -17.99 4.69 -2.41
N PHE A 64 -17.15 3.78 -2.88
CA PHE A 64 -16.74 2.61 -2.12
C PHE A 64 -15.78 2.96 -0.99
N VAL A 65 -14.95 3.99 -1.15
CA VAL A 65 -14.14 4.57 -0.08
C VAL A 65 -15.05 5.32 0.90
N ALA A 66 -15.94 6.18 0.38
CA ALA A 66 -16.88 6.93 1.20
C ALA A 66 -17.70 6.03 2.14
N LYS A 67 -18.16 4.86 1.68
CA LYS A 67 -18.82 3.83 2.53
C LYS A 67 -18.06 3.59 3.83
N HIS A 68 -16.74 3.39 3.76
CA HIS A 68 -15.92 3.02 4.91
C HIS A 68 -15.51 4.22 5.77
N TYR A 69 -15.39 5.41 5.16
CA TYR A 69 -15.04 6.64 5.87
C TYR A 69 -16.28 7.27 6.53
N ASP A 70 -17.41 7.36 5.82
CA ASP A 70 -18.66 7.94 6.33
C ASP A 70 -19.29 7.09 7.46
N SER A 71 -19.06 5.80 7.44
CA SER A 71 -19.46 4.90 8.52
C SER A 71 -18.54 4.92 9.75
N GLY A 72 -17.40 5.60 9.66
CA GLY A 72 -16.35 5.53 10.67
C GLY A 72 -15.57 4.21 10.69
N ASN A 73 -15.86 3.27 9.79
CA ASN A 73 -15.20 1.95 9.78
C ASN A 73 -13.68 2.08 9.55
N MET A 74 -13.25 2.84 8.53
CA MET A 74 -11.84 3.00 8.23
C MET A 74 -11.10 3.79 9.32
N PRO A 75 -11.60 4.95 9.80
CA PRO A 75 -10.99 5.67 10.92
C PRO A 75 -10.85 4.81 12.18
N ALA A 76 -11.87 3.98 12.50
CA ALA A 76 -11.80 3.07 13.63
C ALA A 76 -10.71 2.00 13.47
N LEU A 77 -10.49 1.49 12.24
CA LEU A 77 -9.41 0.53 11.96
C LEU A 77 -8.04 1.21 12.05
N GLN A 78 -7.90 2.41 11.51
CA GLN A 78 -6.67 3.20 11.64
C GLN A 78 -6.32 3.39 13.11
N SER A 79 -7.28 3.85 13.93
CA SER A 79 -7.10 4.01 15.37
C SER A 79 -6.84 2.68 16.10
N LYS A 80 -7.53 1.58 15.73
CA LYS A 80 -7.32 0.25 16.33
C LYS A 80 -5.88 -0.25 16.12
N TYR A 81 -5.33 0.00 14.95
CA TYR A 81 -3.99 -0.45 14.55
C TYR A 81 -2.92 0.64 14.68
N ASP A 82 -3.29 1.83 15.17
CA ASP A 82 -2.35 2.87 15.61
C ASP A 82 -1.65 2.39 16.89
N ALA A 83 -0.78 1.45 16.71
CA ALA A 83 0.00 0.89 17.78
C ALA A 83 1.48 1.00 17.43
N LYS A 84 2.33 0.92 18.44
CA LYS A 84 3.78 1.01 18.26
C LYS A 84 4.36 0.00 17.26
N ASP A 85 3.60 -1.06 16.93
CA ASP A 85 3.99 -2.19 16.09
C ASP A 85 3.31 -2.25 14.71
N THR A 86 2.41 -1.32 14.40
CA THR A 86 1.69 -1.26 13.12
C THR A 86 1.72 0.17 12.59
N VAL A 87 1.86 0.31 11.26
CA VAL A 87 1.86 1.58 10.54
C VAL A 87 0.80 1.52 9.46
N TRP A 88 -0.02 2.55 9.34
CA TRP A 88 -1.04 2.68 8.30
C TRP A 88 -0.67 3.76 7.30
N LEU A 89 -0.38 3.37 6.07
CA LEU A 89 -0.05 4.27 4.98
C LEU A 89 -1.20 4.30 3.96
N THR A 90 -1.84 5.46 3.83
CA THR A 90 -2.86 5.68 2.80
C THR A 90 -2.22 6.27 1.56
N ILE A 91 -2.48 5.72 0.37
CA ILE A 91 -1.81 6.07 -0.89
C ILE A 91 -2.85 6.49 -1.93
N ASN A 92 -2.64 7.66 -2.55
CA ASN A 92 -3.43 8.13 -3.68
C ASN A 92 -2.58 8.15 -4.95
N SER A 93 -2.90 7.24 -5.89
CA SER A 93 -2.28 7.16 -7.21
C SER A 93 -3.17 7.74 -8.32
N THR A 94 -4.10 8.64 -7.97
CA THR A 94 -4.89 9.37 -8.98
C THR A 94 -3.98 10.35 -9.70
N HIS A 95 -3.85 10.23 -11.02
CA HIS A 95 -3.04 11.17 -11.81
C HIS A 95 -3.68 12.57 -11.83
N PRO A 96 -2.90 13.66 -11.73
CA PRO A 96 -3.42 15.04 -11.65
C PRO A 96 -4.27 15.51 -12.83
N SER A 97 -4.21 14.84 -13.98
CA SER A 97 -5.05 15.15 -15.14
C SER A 97 -6.53 14.76 -14.97
N TYR A 98 -6.86 13.94 -13.98
CA TYR A 98 -8.24 13.56 -13.70
C TYR A 98 -8.92 14.58 -12.78
N SER A 99 -10.21 14.86 -13.06
CA SER A 99 -11.01 15.83 -12.30
C SER A 99 -11.25 15.42 -10.84
N ASP A 100 -11.12 14.15 -10.54
CA ASP A 100 -11.25 13.59 -9.18
C ASP A 100 -9.93 13.52 -8.41
N PHE A 101 -8.84 14.09 -8.95
CA PHE A 101 -7.58 14.28 -8.21
C PHE A 101 -7.78 15.29 -7.06
N VAL A 102 -7.40 14.87 -5.86
CA VAL A 102 -7.44 15.70 -4.66
C VAL A 102 -6.09 15.67 -3.97
N SER A 103 -5.57 16.84 -3.59
CA SER A 103 -4.29 16.97 -2.89
C SER A 103 -4.28 18.19 -1.97
N GLY A 104 -3.20 18.37 -1.23
CA GLY A 104 -2.96 19.53 -0.37
C GLY A 104 -4.03 19.71 0.71
N GLU A 105 -4.42 20.97 0.95
CA GLU A 105 -5.37 21.33 2.02
C GLU A 105 -6.75 20.67 1.88
N LYS A 106 -7.24 20.47 0.66
CA LYS A 106 -8.53 19.79 0.45
C LYS A 106 -8.52 18.38 1.02
N LEU A 107 -7.40 17.68 0.87
CA LEU A 107 -7.25 16.32 1.38
C LEU A 107 -7.04 16.29 2.90
N LYS A 108 -6.30 17.25 3.46
CA LYS A 108 -6.17 17.42 4.92
C LYS A 108 -7.54 17.68 5.57
N ASN A 109 -8.33 18.57 4.96
CA ASN A 109 -9.69 18.87 5.44
C ASN A 109 -10.61 17.64 5.35
N TYR A 110 -10.53 16.87 4.27
CA TYR A 110 -11.25 15.59 4.15
C TYR A 110 -10.90 14.62 5.28
N LEU A 111 -9.61 14.42 5.55
CA LEU A 111 -9.17 13.52 6.62
C LEU A 111 -9.68 13.99 7.99
N ALA A 112 -9.60 15.29 8.27
CA ALA A 112 -10.10 15.88 9.50
C ALA A 112 -11.62 15.71 9.64
N GLU A 113 -12.40 15.99 8.58
CA GLU A 113 -13.86 15.81 8.55
C GLU A 113 -14.26 14.33 8.82
N LYS A 114 -13.50 13.39 8.28
CA LYS A 114 -13.77 11.96 8.46
C LYS A 114 -13.19 11.38 9.75
N ASN A 115 -12.50 12.19 10.58
CA ASN A 115 -11.75 11.73 11.76
C ASN A 115 -10.74 10.63 11.39
N ALA A 116 -10.16 10.71 10.21
CA ALA A 116 -9.20 9.73 9.71
C ALA A 116 -7.77 10.09 10.16
N SER A 117 -7.03 9.12 10.63
CA SER A 117 -5.70 9.29 11.21
C SER A 117 -4.71 8.22 10.73
N PRO A 118 -4.46 8.11 9.41
CA PRO A 118 -3.35 7.28 8.95
C PRO A 118 -2.01 7.86 9.42
N ASP A 119 -1.00 7.02 9.66
CA ASP A 119 0.34 7.50 10.03
C ASP A 119 0.95 8.42 8.96
N ALA A 120 0.65 8.14 7.68
CA ALA A 120 0.93 9.06 6.58
C ALA A 120 -0.10 8.90 5.45
N TYR A 121 -0.44 10.03 4.81
CA TYR A 121 -1.15 10.03 3.54
C TYR A 121 -0.18 10.43 2.43
N LEU A 122 0.03 9.53 1.47
CA LEU A 122 1.09 9.59 0.47
C LEU A 122 0.52 9.88 -0.92
N ILE A 123 1.22 10.71 -1.68
CA ILE A 123 0.85 11.06 -3.06
C ILE A 123 1.76 10.33 -4.04
N ASP A 124 1.17 9.49 -4.86
CA ASP A 124 1.80 8.77 -5.98
C ASP A 124 1.20 9.28 -7.30
N ALA A 125 1.44 10.57 -7.61
CA ALA A 125 0.82 11.27 -8.73
C ALA A 125 1.14 10.65 -10.10
N GLU A 126 2.32 10.04 -10.24
CA GLU A 126 2.72 9.34 -11.47
C GLU A 126 2.21 7.89 -11.54
N GLY A 127 1.62 7.38 -10.45
CA GLY A 127 1.06 6.05 -10.38
C GLY A 127 2.09 4.91 -10.40
N LYS A 128 3.37 5.24 -10.19
CA LYS A 128 4.46 4.27 -10.27
C LYS A 128 4.35 3.20 -9.19
N VAL A 129 4.15 3.61 -7.94
CA VAL A 129 4.00 2.69 -6.82
C VAL A 129 2.71 1.90 -6.95
N GLY A 130 1.62 2.53 -7.39
CA GLY A 130 0.37 1.85 -7.69
C GLY A 130 0.54 0.74 -8.74
N ALA A 131 1.31 0.99 -9.80
CA ALA A 131 1.61 -0.01 -10.83
C ALA A 131 2.48 -1.15 -10.29
N GLU A 132 3.50 -0.86 -9.47
CA GLU A 132 4.36 -1.86 -8.82
C GLU A 132 3.57 -2.78 -7.88
N TYR A 133 2.58 -2.23 -7.17
CA TYR A 133 1.67 -3.00 -6.31
C TYR A 133 0.49 -3.62 -7.08
N ALA A 134 0.39 -3.39 -8.38
CA ALA A 134 -0.77 -3.79 -9.21
C ALA A 134 -2.10 -3.36 -8.59
N ALA A 135 -2.14 -2.15 -8.00
CA ALA A 135 -3.33 -1.60 -7.38
C ALA A 135 -4.39 -1.31 -8.45
N LYS A 136 -5.58 -1.89 -8.29
CA LYS A 136 -6.63 -1.85 -9.34
C LYS A 136 -7.78 -0.94 -8.99
N THR A 137 -8.10 -0.87 -7.70
CA THR A 137 -9.31 -0.17 -7.22
C THR A 137 -9.00 0.69 -5.99
N THR A 138 -9.95 1.54 -5.64
CA THR A 138 -10.02 2.19 -4.33
C THR A 138 -11.35 1.81 -3.67
N PRO A 139 -11.32 1.19 -2.44
CA PRO A 139 -10.12 0.78 -1.71
C PRO A 139 -9.44 -0.47 -2.32
N HIS A 140 -8.13 -0.61 -2.11
CA HIS A 140 -7.36 -1.84 -2.30
C HIS A 140 -6.37 -1.94 -1.15
N MET A 141 -6.42 -3.03 -0.40
CA MET A 141 -5.70 -3.19 0.85
C MET A 141 -4.53 -4.16 0.72
N TYR A 142 -3.44 -3.86 1.43
CA TYR A 142 -2.27 -4.73 1.52
C TYR A 142 -1.78 -4.78 2.96
N VAL A 143 -1.25 -5.92 3.38
CA VAL A 143 -0.61 -6.10 4.69
C VAL A 143 0.79 -6.64 4.48
N ILE A 144 1.77 -5.97 5.08
CA ILE A 144 3.18 -6.34 5.07
C ILE A 144 3.54 -6.68 6.53
N ASN A 145 4.22 -7.81 6.73
CA ASN A 145 4.65 -8.24 8.05
C ASN A 145 6.00 -7.59 8.46
N PRO A 146 6.45 -7.73 9.73
CA PRO A 146 7.70 -7.13 10.21
C PRO A 146 8.97 -7.57 9.45
N ALA A 147 8.92 -8.72 8.77
CA ALA A 147 10.02 -9.19 7.91
C ALA A 147 10.03 -8.51 6.52
N GLY A 148 9.07 -7.61 6.24
CA GLY A 148 8.92 -6.95 4.94
C GLY A 148 8.24 -7.79 3.88
N MET A 149 7.60 -8.91 4.26
CA MET A 149 6.90 -9.79 3.32
C MET A 149 5.46 -9.33 3.15
N LEU A 150 4.97 -9.26 1.90
CA LEU A 150 3.56 -9.04 1.61
C LEU A 150 2.76 -10.29 1.99
N VAL A 151 1.86 -10.19 2.96
CA VAL A 151 1.09 -11.32 3.48
C VAL A 151 -0.40 -11.26 3.11
N TYR A 152 -0.90 -10.10 2.69
CA TYR A 152 -2.25 -9.92 2.18
C TYR A 152 -2.30 -8.90 1.05
N ALA A 153 -3.13 -9.17 0.03
CA ALA A 153 -3.50 -8.21 -1.01
C ALA A 153 -4.95 -8.44 -1.45
N GLY A 154 -5.82 -7.41 -1.37
CA GLY A 154 -7.20 -7.57 -1.81
C GLY A 154 -8.20 -6.57 -1.26
N ALA A 155 -9.44 -7.02 -1.14
CA ALA A 155 -10.57 -6.24 -0.64
C ALA A 155 -10.47 -5.95 0.86
N ILE A 156 -11.15 -4.91 1.33
CA ILE A 156 -11.31 -4.67 2.75
C ILE A 156 -12.25 -5.71 3.38
N ASP A 157 -13.35 -6.03 2.69
CA ASP A 157 -14.38 -6.96 3.15
C ASP A 157 -15.05 -7.75 1.98
N ASP A 158 -16.04 -8.59 2.30
CA ASP A 158 -16.78 -9.41 1.34
C ASP A 158 -18.03 -8.71 0.73
N LYS A 159 -18.31 -7.45 1.08
CA LYS A 159 -19.51 -6.70 0.63
C LYS A 159 -19.18 -5.67 -0.44
N ARG A 160 -19.24 -6.10 -1.70
CA ARG A 160 -18.97 -5.26 -2.89
C ARG A 160 -20.11 -4.29 -3.18
N SER A 161 -20.41 -3.40 -2.22
CA SER A 161 -21.47 -2.40 -2.31
C SER A 161 -21.00 -1.06 -1.75
N THR A 162 -21.76 -0.02 -2.02
CA THR A 162 -21.59 1.33 -1.43
C THR A 162 -22.51 1.53 -0.22
N ASN A 163 -23.29 0.51 0.16
CA ASN A 163 -24.24 0.59 1.28
C ASN A 163 -23.49 0.47 2.62
N VAL A 164 -23.57 1.53 3.42
CA VAL A 164 -22.97 1.60 4.75
C VAL A 164 -23.51 0.51 5.69
N ALA A 165 -24.80 0.13 5.57
CA ALA A 165 -25.39 -0.89 6.43
C ALA A 165 -24.73 -2.26 6.31
N ASP A 166 -24.11 -2.57 5.17
CA ASP A 166 -23.44 -3.84 4.93
C ASP A 166 -22.22 -4.06 5.81
N ILE A 167 -21.58 -2.99 6.31
CA ILE A 167 -20.39 -3.08 7.18
C ILE A 167 -20.66 -3.91 8.43
N LYS A 168 -21.86 -3.81 8.99
CA LYS A 168 -22.24 -4.53 10.22
C LYS A 168 -22.22 -6.06 10.07
N THR A 169 -22.42 -6.55 8.85
CA THR A 169 -22.49 -7.99 8.54
C THR A 169 -21.34 -8.46 7.66
N ALA A 170 -20.44 -7.55 7.27
CA ALA A 170 -19.32 -7.87 6.40
C ALA A 170 -18.27 -8.71 7.13
N LYS A 171 -17.75 -9.73 6.44
CA LYS A 171 -16.52 -10.39 6.82
C LYS A 171 -15.37 -9.48 6.42
N ASN A 172 -14.70 -8.88 7.40
CA ASN A 172 -13.57 -7.99 7.14
C ASN A 172 -12.29 -8.80 6.93
N TYR A 173 -11.83 -8.89 5.68
CA TYR A 173 -10.62 -9.62 5.30
C TYR A 173 -9.35 -8.93 5.79
N LEU A 174 -9.33 -7.58 5.80
CA LEU A 174 -8.19 -6.83 6.27
C LEU A 174 -7.93 -7.08 7.76
N VAL A 175 -8.98 -7.00 8.58
CA VAL A 175 -8.90 -7.29 10.03
C VAL A 175 -8.36 -8.69 10.26
N ALA A 176 -8.91 -9.69 9.58
CA ALA A 176 -8.44 -11.07 9.70
C ALA A 176 -6.96 -11.18 9.35
N ALA A 177 -6.53 -10.57 8.24
CA ALA A 177 -5.14 -10.63 7.79
C ALA A 177 -4.17 -9.97 8.77
N VAL A 178 -4.52 -8.78 9.29
CA VAL A 178 -3.67 -8.08 10.27
C VAL A 178 -3.60 -8.86 11.58
N ASP A 179 -4.74 -9.29 12.12
CA ASP A 179 -4.80 -9.98 13.42
C ASP A 179 -4.10 -11.34 13.36
N GLU A 180 -4.26 -12.12 12.28
CA GLU A 180 -3.55 -13.38 12.06
C GLU A 180 -2.03 -13.16 11.93
N SER A 181 -1.61 -12.17 11.15
CA SER A 181 -0.19 -11.83 10.99
C SER A 181 0.45 -11.38 12.30
N LYS A 182 -0.26 -10.56 13.10
CA LYS A 182 0.19 -10.13 14.44
C LYS A 182 0.29 -11.29 15.42
N ALA A 183 -0.56 -12.31 15.26
CA ALA A 183 -0.48 -13.54 16.04
C ALA A 183 0.63 -14.51 15.58
N GLY A 184 1.44 -14.12 14.58
CA GLY A 184 2.47 -14.98 13.99
C GLY A 184 1.92 -16.15 13.17
N LYS A 185 0.65 -16.10 12.78
CA LYS A 185 -0.02 -17.14 12.00
C LYS A 185 0.02 -16.81 10.51
N PRO A 186 0.01 -17.82 9.64
CA PRO A 186 -0.26 -17.60 8.22
C PRO A 186 -1.63 -16.94 8.04
N VAL A 187 -1.72 -15.99 7.11
CA VAL A 187 -3.01 -15.37 6.76
C VAL A 187 -3.90 -16.40 6.07
N SER A 188 -5.06 -16.69 6.63
CA SER A 188 -5.96 -17.75 6.16
C SER A 188 -6.55 -17.47 4.77
N THR A 189 -6.75 -16.20 4.45
CA THR A 189 -7.23 -15.75 3.13
C THR A 189 -6.27 -14.68 2.59
N PRO A 190 -5.10 -15.08 2.04
CA PRO A 190 -4.01 -14.14 1.76
C PRO A 190 -4.27 -13.26 0.51
N THR A 191 -5.23 -13.65 -0.32
CA THR A 191 -5.59 -12.88 -1.52
C THR A 191 -7.09 -12.90 -1.72
N THR A 192 -7.67 -11.72 -2.00
CA THR A 192 -9.08 -11.58 -2.38
C THR A 192 -9.20 -10.63 -3.58
N THR A 193 -10.35 -10.66 -4.27
CA THR A 193 -10.59 -9.72 -5.37
C THR A 193 -10.97 -8.35 -4.81
N PRO A 194 -10.16 -7.30 -5.00
CA PRO A 194 -10.53 -5.96 -4.57
C PRO A 194 -11.71 -5.44 -5.37
N TYR A 195 -12.46 -4.51 -4.79
CA TYR A 195 -13.61 -3.88 -5.41
C TYR A 195 -13.59 -2.36 -5.17
N GLY A 196 -14.19 -1.61 -6.07
CA GLY A 196 -14.23 -0.16 -5.96
C GLY A 196 -14.08 0.53 -7.30
N CYS A 197 -13.83 1.84 -7.26
CA CYS A 197 -13.51 2.63 -8.45
C CYS A 197 -12.11 2.25 -8.94
N SER A 198 -11.90 2.23 -10.25
CA SER A 198 -10.57 2.01 -10.83
C SER A 198 -9.60 3.10 -10.38
N VAL A 199 -8.36 2.73 -10.07
CA VAL A 199 -7.27 3.70 -9.90
C VAL A 199 -7.08 4.46 -11.22
N LYS A 200 -6.92 5.78 -11.13
CA LYS A 200 -6.84 6.68 -12.29
C LYS A 200 -5.38 6.91 -12.67
N TYR A 201 -4.76 5.91 -13.25
CA TYR A 201 -3.42 6.05 -13.82
C TYR A 201 -3.43 6.91 -15.09
N LYS A 202 -2.25 7.42 -15.50
CA LYS A 202 -2.09 8.14 -16.77
C LYS A 202 -2.26 7.20 -17.95
#